data_4e6b5f34ee1c0ad73201cb670965d2d5
#
_entry.id   4e6b5f34ee1c0ad73201cb670965d2d5
#
_cell.length_a   1.000
_cell.length_b   1.000
_cell.length_c   1.000
_cell.angle_alpha   90.00
_cell.angle_beta   90.00
_cell.angle_gamma   90.00
#
_symmetry.space_group_name_H-M   'P 1'
#
loop_
_entity.id
_entity.type
_entity.pdbx_description
1 polymer ?
#
loop_
_entity_poly.entity_id
_entity_poly.type
_entity_poly.pdbx_seq_one_letter_code
_entity_poly.pdbx_strand_id
1 'polypeptide(L)'
;MKVRLQRLPYGLRLLLATLSLGIGTGLVGIACHYLLEGVQGLAFGQASSDLLQQFQEAGGLRRFLVLCVTGCLAAGFWYVLQRRYKILSIRQQIDLAGDRDPAPLAHLLHAGMQVAIVGAGASVGKEGAPREVGALLAGR
;
A
#
# COMPACT_ATOMS: atom_id res chain seq x y z
N MET A 1 1.70 -27.29 9.98
CA MET A 1 2.97 -26.70 9.51
C MET A 1 3.78 -26.02 10.62
N LYS A 2 3.17 -25.44 11.65
CA LYS A 2 3.86 -24.77 12.80
C LYS A 2 4.80 -25.67 13.61
N VAL A 3 4.50 -26.96 13.78
CA VAL A 3 5.27 -27.89 14.63
C VAL A 3 6.67 -28.26 14.08
N ARG A 4 6.85 -28.22 12.76
CA ARG A 4 8.18 -28.53 12.14
C ARG A 4 9.19 -27.40 12.26
N LEU A 5 8.73 -26.15 12.28
CA LEU A 5 9.61 -24.97 12.37
C LEU A 5 10.26 -24.82 13.76
N GLN A 6 9.63 -25.35 14.82
CA GLN A 6 10.16 -25.24 16.18
C GLN A 6 11.43 -26.08 16.43
N ARG A 7 11.71 -27.08 15.58
CA ARG A 7 12.92 -27.93 15.69
C ARG A 7 14.16 -27.37 14.99
N LEU A 8 14.02 -26.29 14.23
CA LEU A 8 15.13 -25.65 13.53
C LEU A 8 15.93 -24.73 14.48
N PRO A 9 17.26 -24.64 14.30
CA PRO A 9 18.08 -23.70 15.07
C PRO A 9 17.58 -22.25 14.86
N TYR A 10 17.68 -21.44 15.92
CA TYR A 10 17.13 -20.09 15.96
C TYR A 10 17.55 -19.25 14.74
N GLY A 11 18.83 -19.31 14.33
CA GLY A 11 19.33 -18.57 13.17
C GLY A 11 18.66 -18.95 11.86
N LEU A 12 18.38 -20.24 11.63
CA LEU A 12 17.71 -20.71 10.41
C LEU A 12 16.23 -20.30 10.39
N ARG A 13 15.57 -20.31 11.54
CA ARG A 13 14.18 -19.82 11.66
C ARG A 13 14.09 -18.34 11.37
N LEU A 14 15.02 -17.53 11.89
CA LEU A 14 15.09 -16.11 11.64
C LEU A 14 15.32 -15.83 10.16
N LEU A 15 16.27 -16.53 9.53
CA LEU A 15 16.59 -16.39 8.11
C LEU A 15 15.38 -16.73 7.23
N LEU A 16 14.68 -17.82 7.49
CA LEU A 16 13.49 -18.21 6.75
C LEU A 16 12.35 -17.21 6.93
N ALA A 17 12.14 -16.69 8.15
CA ALA A 17 11.15 -15.66 8.42
C ALA A 17 11.47 -14.36 7.66
N THR A 18 12.72 -13.92 7.69
CA THR A 18 13.16 -12.71 6.99
C THR A 18 13.02 -12.86 5.47
N LEU A 19 13.41 -14.01 4.90
CA LEU A 19 13.25 -14.27 3.48
C LEU A 19 11.79 -14.32 3.06
N SER A 20 10.92 -14.99 3.82
CA SER A 20 9.50 -15.08 3.50
C SER A 20 8.80 -13.71 3.56
N LEU A 21 9.13 -12.91 4.58
CA LEU A 21 8.64 -11.54 4.69
C LEU A 21 9.18 -10.65 3.56
N GLY A 22 10.46 -10.79 3.23
CA GLY A 22 11.09 -10.05 2.12
C GLY A 22 10.44 -10.35 0.76
N ILE A 23 10.19 -11.63 0.47
CA ILE A 23 9.47 -12.04 -0.74
C ILE A 23 8.04 -11.49 -0.73
N GLY A 24 7.33 -11.65 0.39
CA GLY A 24 5.95 -11.15 0.52
C GLY A 24 5.84 -9.65 0.31
N THR A 25 6.70 -8.86 0.97
CA THR A 25 6.73 -7.40 0.79
C THR A 25 7.19 -6.98 -0.61
N GLY A 26 8.11 -7.74 -1.24
CA GLY A 26 8.51 -7.52 -2.62
C GLY A 26 7.36 -7.70 -3.62
N LEU A 27 6.57 -8.76 -3.45
CA LEU A 27 5.37 -8.99 -4.28
C LEU A 27 4.33 -7.87 -4.11
N VAL A 28 4.14 -7.40 -2.88
CA VAL A 28 3.27 -6.23 -2.61
C VAL A 28 3.82 -4.98 -3.30
N GLY A 29 5.13 -4.76 -3.25
CA GLY A 29 5.78 -3.64 -3.97
C GLY A 29 5.51 -3.67 -5.47
N ILE A 30 5.62 -4.85 -6.10
CA ILE A 30 5.30 -5.06 -7.51
C ILE A 30 3.81 -4.75 -7.79
N ALA A 31 2.90 -5.26 -6.96
CA ALA A 31 1.47 -4.97 -7.10
C ALA A 31 1.15 -3.48 -6.97
N CYS A 32 1.78 -2.78 -6.01
CA CYS A 32 1.67 -1.33 -5.86
C CYS A 32 2.21 -0.57 -7.07
N HIS A 33 3.29 -1.06 -7.67
CA HIS A 33 3.87 -0.47 -8.89
C HIS A 33 2.91 -0.55 -10.07
N TYR A 34 2.35 -1.73 -10.35
CA TYR A 34 1.35 -1.88 -11.42
C TYR A 34 0.07 -1.09 -11.16
N LEU A 35 -0.37 -1.00 -9.90
CA LEU A 35 -1.51 -0.16 -9.53
C LEU A 35 -1.21 1.33 -9.82
N LEU A 36 -0.01 1.78 -9.46
CA LEU A 36 0.46 3.13 -9.71
C LEU A 36 0.44 3.45 -11.22
N GLU A 37 1.07 2.59 -12.04
CA GLU A 37 1.11 2.74 -13.50
C GLU A 37 -0.29 2.72 -14.13
N GLY A 38 -1.17 1.83 -13.66
CA GLY A 38 -2.55 1.77 -14.11
C GLY A 38 -3.31 3.07 -13.84
N VAL A 39 -3.17 3.64 -12.65
CA VAL A 39 -3.80 4.93 -12.30
C VAL A 39 -3.21 6.08 -13.12
N GLN A 40 -1.89 6.10 -13.32
CA GLN A 40 -1.22 7.10 -14.16
C GLN A 40 -1.73 7.05 -15.60
N GLY A 41 -1.82 5.86 -16.18
CA GLY A 41 -2.34 5.66 -17.53
C GLY A 41 -3.78 6.16 -17.69
N LEU A 42 -4.64 5.90 -16.68
CA LEU A 42 -6.02 6.40 -16.66
C LEU A 42 -6.08 7.93 -16.46
N ALA A 43 -5.25 8.47 -15.58
CA ALA A 43 -5.25 9.91 -15.25
C ALA A 43 -4.66 10.76 -16.37
N PHE A 44 -3.52 10.33 -16.93
CA PHE A 44 -2.72 11.14 -17.87
C PHE A 44 -2.68 10.60 -19.30
N GLY A 45 -3.13 9.36 -19.53
CA GLY A 45 -3.37 8.84 -20.88
C GLY A 45 -2.17 8.22 -21.59
N GLN A 46 -0.99 8.20 -20.95
CA GLN A 46 0.18 7.45 -21.44
C GLN A 46 0.98 6.87 -20.26
N ALA A 47 1.32 5.59 -20.36
CA ALA A 47 2.28 4.96 -19.47
C ALA A 47 3.70 5.21 -19.99
N SER A 48 4.20 6.43 -19.84
CA SER A 48 5.65 6.65 -19.95
C SER A 48 6.29 6.38 -18.60
N SER A 49 7.52 5.91 -18.62
CA SER A 49 8.26 5.49 -17.42
C SER A 49 8.58 6.63 -16.45
N ASP A 50 8.29 7.87 -16.80
CA ASP A 50 8.59 9.04 -15.98
C ASP A 50 7.31 9.86 -15.67
N LEU A 51 6.89 9.78 -14.40
CA LEU A 51 5.73 10.48 -13.85
C LEU A 51 5.86 12.01 -14.01
N LEU A 52 7.09 12.53 -13.91
CA LEU A 52 7.38 13.94 -14.04
C LEU A 52 7.11 14.44 -15.47
N GLN A 53 7.52 13.68 -16.50
CA GLN A 53 7.24 14.03 -17.88
C GLN A 53 5.75 13.99 -18.18
N GLN A 54 5.05 12.94 -17.77
CA GLN A 54 3.58 12.86 -17.94
C GLN A 54 2.87 14.04 -17.29
N PHE A 55 3.32 14.42 -16.09
CA PHE A 55 2.74 15.54 -15.36
C PHE A 55 3.03 16.87 -16.04
N GLN A 56 4.22 17.05 -16.64
CA GLN A 56 4.60 18.27 -17.37
C GLN A 56 3.87 18.41 -18.70
N GLU A 57 3.68 17.33 -19.43
CA GLU A 57 2.97 17.29 -20.71
C GLU A 57 1.46 17.42 -20.57
N ALA A 58 0.90 17.02 -19.41
CA ALA A 58 -0.52 17.18 -19.14
C ALA A 58 -0.88 18.66 -18.97
N GLY A 59 -1.85 19.14 -19.70
CA GLY A 59 -2.36 20.51 -19.57
C GLY A 59 -2.79 20.84 -18.14
N GLY A 60 -2.58 22.10 -17.70
CA GLY A 60 -2.86 22.53 -16.33
C GLY A 60 -4.27 22.22 -15.85
N LEU A 61 -5.28 22.37 -16.72
CA LEU A 61 -6.67 22.04 -16.41
C LEU A 61 -6.86 20.54 -16.13
N ARG A 62 -6.23 19.67 -16.92
CA ARG A 62 -6.30 18.21 -16.71
C ARG A 62 -5.69 17.81 -15.36
N ARG A 63 -4.52 18.37 -15.03
CA ARG A 63 -3.87 18.15 -13.72
C ARG A 63 -4.80 18.55 -12.57
N PHE A 64 -5.38 19.74 -12.66
CA PHE A 64 -6.30 20.25 -11.65
C PHE A 64 -7.54 19.36 -11.49
N LEU A 65 -8.20 18.99 -12.59
CA LEU A 65 -9.38 18.12 -12.55
C LEU A 65 -9.07 16.73 -12.00
N VAL A 66 -7.97 16.11 -12.41
CA VAL A 66 -7.54 14.79 -11.90
C VAL A 66 -7.33 14.84 -10.40
N LEU A 67 -6.62 15.85 -9.89
CA LEU A 67 -6.37 16.00 -8.45
C LEU A 67 -7.67 16.28 -7.67
N CYS A 68 -8.56 17.14 -8.18
CA CYS A 68 -9.84 17.40 -7.54
C CYS A 68 -10.72 16.15 -7.47
N VAL A 69 -10.89 15.44 -8.58
CA VAL A 69 -11.72 14.23 -8.64
C VAL A 69 -11.11 13.15 -7.73
N THR A 70 -9.81 12.91 -7.82
CA THR A 70 -9.13 11.90 -6.99
C THR A 70 -9.20 12.27 -5.51
N GLY A 71 -9.02 13.54 -5.17
CA GLY A 71 -9.14 14.03 -3.80
C GLY A 71 -10.54 13.82 -3.22
N CYS A 72 -11.59 14.14 -3.98
CA CYS A 72 -12.98 13.91 -3.57
C CYS A 72 -13.29 12.41 -3.39
N LEU A 73 -12.84 11.57 -4.33
CA LEU A 73 -13.02 10.12 -4.25
C LEU A 73 -12.29 9.54 -3.04
N ALA A 74 -11.05 9.97 -2.79
CA ALA A 74 -10.27 9.56 -1.64
C ALA A 74 -10.90 9.98 -0.32
N ALA A 75 -11.37 11.22 -0.22
CA ALA A 75 -12.03 11.71 0.99
C ALA A 75 -13.31 10.91 1.28
N GLY A 76 -14.14 10.65 0.28
CA GLY A 76 -15.33 9.82 0.41
C GLY A 76 -15.00 8.38 0.81
N PHE A 77 -13.99 7.79 0.16
CA PHE A 77 -13.53 6.44 0.47
C PHE A 77 -13.03 6.32 1.91
N TRP A 78 -12.14 7.22 2.34
CA TRP A 78 -11.61 7.20 3.70
C TRP A 78 -12.68 7.49 4.75
N TYR A 79 -13.62 8.39 4.48
CA TYR A 79 -14.75 8.65 5.36
C TYR A 79 -15.58 7.37 5.60
N VAL A 80 -15.89 6.61 4.54
CA VAL A 80 -16.63 5.35 4.64
C VAL A 80 -15.78 4.28 5.35
N LEU A 81 -14.51 4.17 4.99
CA LEU A 81 -13.60 3.17 5.54
C LEU A 81 -13.40 3.37 7.06
N GLN A 82 -13.16 4.60 7.50
CA GLN A 82 -12.97 4.95 8.91
C GLN A 82 -14.25 4.78 9.74
N ARG A 83 -15.43 4.97 9.13
CA ARG A 83 -16.70 4.69 9.80
C ARG A 83 -16.98 3.19 9.98
N ARG A 84 -16.52 2.38 9.04
CA ARG A 84 -16.78 0.93 9.03
C ARG A 84 -15.73 0.13 9.77
N TYR A 85 -14.48 0.59 9.76
CA TYR A 85 -13.34 -0.15 10.28
C TYR A 85 -12.44 0.74 11.11
N LYS A 86 -11.93 0.19 12.22
CA LYS A 86 -10.92 0.85 13.03
C LYS A 86 -9.55 0.57 12.42
N ILE A 87 -9.01 1.55 11.69
CA ILE A 87 -7.68 1.44 11.08
C ILE A 87 -6.65 1.65 12.18
N LEU A 88 -5.84 0.63 12.41
CA LEU A 88 -4.76 0.67 13.40
C LEU A 88 -3.51 1.32 12.79
N SER A 89 -2.81 2.14 13.58
CA SER A 89 -1.51 2.65 13.18
C SER A 89 -0.48 1.50 13.13
N ILE A 90 0.61 1.67 12.37
CA ILE A 90 1.70 0.68 12.27
C ILE A 90 2.24 0.31 13.66
N ARG A 91 2.37 1.28 14.57
CA ARG A 91 2.77 1.03 15.96
C ARG A 91 1.80 0.11 16.70
N GLN A 92 0.50 0.39 16.57
CA GLN A 92 -0.55 -0.45 17.18
C GLN A 92 -0.57 -1.86 16.58
N GLN A 93 -0.28 -2.01 15.29
CA GLN A 93 -0.15 -3.33 14.66
C GLN A 93 1.05 -4.12 15.22
N ILE A 94 2.17 -3.44 15.50
CA ILE A 94 3.37 -4.06 16.10
C ILE A 94 3.09 -4.46 17.56
N ASP A 95 2.44 -3.58 18.32
CA ASP A 95 2.10 -3.82 19.74
C ASP A 95 1.10 -4.98 19.89
N LEU A 96 0.23 -5.19 18.90
CA LEU A 96 -0.69 -6.33 18.81
C LEU A 96 -0.02 -7.60 18.23
N ALA A 97 1.31 -7.62 18.10
CA ALA A 97 2.04 -8.76 17.54
C ALA A 97 1.72 -10.06 18.32
N GLY A 98 0.84 -10.86 17.77
CA GLY A 98 0.29 -12.08 18.38
C GLY A 98 -1.23 -12.16 18.34
N ASP A 99 -1.93 -11.03 18.34
CA ASP A 99 -3.38 -10.96 18.10
C ASP A 99 -3.66 -10.62 16.63
N ARG A 100 -4.66 -11.30 16.07
CA ARG A 100 -5.04 -11.06 14.67
C ARG A 100 -5.60 -9.65 14.52
N ASP A 101 -5.08 -8.91 13.55
CA ASP A 101 -5.67 -7.63 13.14
C ASP A 101 -7.17 -7.85 12.80
N PRO A 102 -8.08 -7.09 13.45
CA PRO A 102 -9.52 -7.23 13.24
C PRO A 102 -9.97 -6.86 11.81
N ALA A 103 -9.17 -6.12 11.04
CA ALA A 103 -9.58 -5.63 9.73
C ALA A 103 -8.44 -5.60 8.67
N PRO A 104 -7.82 -6.74 8.33
CA PRO A 104 -6.71 -6.77 7.38
C PRO A 104 -7.10 -6.25 5.98
N LEU A 105 -8.34 -6.48 5.56
CA LEU A 105 -8.85 -5.98 4.29
C LEU A 105 -8.93 -4.44 4.27
N ALA A 106 -9.30 -3.82 5.38
CA ALA A 106 -9.36 -2.37 5.49
C ALA A 106 -7.98 -1.73 5.32
N HIS A 107 -6.94 -2.33 5.89
CA HIS A 107 -5.55 -1.89 5.71
C HIS A 107 -5.07 -2.06 4.27
N LEU A 108 -5.41 -3.15 3.60
CA LEU A 108 -5.09 -3.34 2.18
C LEU A 108 -5.79 -2.31 1.29
N LEU A 109 -7.06 -2.02 1.57
CA LEU A 109 -7.82 -1.00 0.84
C LEU A 109 -7.27 0.41 1.11
N HIS A 110 -6.87 0.71 2.35
CA HIS A 110 -6.24 1.96 2.73
C HIS A 110 -4.92 2.16 1.99
N ALA A 111 -4.05 1.15 1.99
CA ALA A 111 -2.78 1.15 1.27
C ALA A 111 -2.98 1.30 -0.26
N GLY A 112 -3.93 0.57 -0.84
CA GLY A 112 -4.26 0.67 -2.26
C GLY A 112 -4.74 2.06 -2.66
N MET A 113 -5.61 2.68 -1.86
CA MET A 113 -6.07 4.05 -2.09
C MET A 113 -4.95 5.08 -1.98
N GLN A 114 -4.04 4.90 -1.03
CA GLN A 114 -2.86 5.75 -0.90
C GLN A 114 -2.00 5.72 -2.18
N VAL A 115 -1.75 4.52 -2.72
CA VAL A 115 -1.01 4.36 -3.99
C VAL A 115 -1.77 5.01 -5.16
N ALA A 116 -3.10 4.85 -5.21
CA ALA A 116 -3.91 5.43 -6.27
C ALA A 116 -3.86 6.97 -6.27
N ILE A 117 -3.89 7.61 -5.11
CA ILE A 117 -3.78 9.06 -4.98
C ILE A 117 -2.41 9.55 -5.46
N VAL A 118 -1.34 8.82 -5.13
CA VAL A 118 0.02 9.14 -5.60
C VAL A 118 0.09 9.00 -7.13
N GLY A 119 -0.51 7.95 -7.70
CA GLY A 119 -0.59 7.75 -9.14
C GLY A 119 -1.34 8.86 -9.88
N ALA A 120 -2.32 9.49 -9.22
CA ALA A 120 -3.04 10.65 -9.74
C ALA A 120 -2.24 11.98 -9.60
N GLY A 121 -1.01 11.94 -9.09
CA GLY A 121 -0.11 13.08 -9.00
C GLY A 121 -0.10 13.80 -7.65
N ALA A 122 -0.73 13.26 -6.60
CA ALA A 122 -0.66 13.85 -5.28
C ALA A 122 0.75 13.64 -4.67
N SER A 123 1.31 14.70 -4.09
CA SER A 123 2.63 14.67 -3.44
C SER A 123 2.54 14.04 -2.03
N VAL A 124 2.04 12.81 -1.95
CA VAL A 124 2.01 12.01 -0.73
C VAL A 124 2.96 10.83 -0.93
N GLY A 125 3.83 10.57 0.05
CA GLY A 125 4.81 9.49 -0.07
C GLY A 125 4.18 8.12 -0.32
N LYS A 126 4.65 7.42 -1.34
CA LYS A 126 4.21 6.05 -1.69
C LYS A 126 4.72 4.97 -0.74
N GLU A 127 5.63 5.32 0.16
CA GLU A 127 6.34 4.36 1.03
C GLU A 127 5.47 3.85 2.19
N GLY A 128 4.39 4.53 2.52
CA GLY A 128 3.45 4.13 3.57
C GLY A 128 2.75 2.81 3.27
N ALA A 129 2.27 2.65 2.04
CA ALA A 129 1.50 1.48 1.62
C ALA A 129 2.26 0.15 1.76
N PRO A 130 3.50 -0.02 1.23
CA PRO A 130 4.27 -1.26 1.43
C PRO A 130 4.61 -1.54 2.89
N ARG A 131 4.85 -0.49 3.71
CA ARG A 131 5.13 -0.64 5.14
C ARG A 131 3.90 -1.16 5.90
N GLU A 132 2.72 -0.62 5.63
CA GLU A 132 1.46 -1.03 6.25
C GLU A 132 1.14 -2.49 5.92
N VAL A 133 1.27 -2.88 4.67
CA VAL A 133 1.05 -4.27 4.25
C VAL A 133 2.15 -5.20 4.78
N GLY A 134 3.41 -4.73 4.85
CA GLY A 134 4.51 -5.47 5.47
C GLY A 134 4.26 -5.76 6.95
N ALA A 135 3.74 -4.79 7.70
CA ALA A 135 3.35 -4.97 9.11
C ALA A 135 2.22 -6.00 9.27
N LEU A 136 1.22 -5.99 8.39
CA LEU A 136 0.16 -7.01 8.36
C LEU A 136 0.69 -8.42 8.10
N LEU A 137 1.68 -8.56 7.22
CA LEU A 137 2.31 -9.86 6.93
C LEU A 137 3.15 -10.36 8.09
N ALA A 138 3.84 -9.45 8.79
CA ALA A 138 4.69 -9.78 9.94
C ALA A 138 3.87 -10.19 11.18
N GLY A 139 2.67 -9.64 11.35
CA GLY A 139 1.77 -9.94 12.48
C GLY A 139 0.99 -11.25 12.35
N ARG A 140 1.15 -12.01 11.26
CA ARG A 140 0.52 -13.33 11.02
C ARG A 140 1.48 -14.48 11.28
#